data_1837ae00b59ac206dd524120f02c8e2a
#
_entry.id   1837ae00b59ac206dd524120f02c8e2a
#
_cell.length_a   1.000
_cell.length_b   1.000
_cell.length_c   1.000
_cell.angle_alpha   90.00
_cell.angle_beta   90.00
_cell.angle_gamma   90.00
#
_symmetry.space_group_name_H-M   'P 1'
#
loop_
_entity.id
_entity.type
_entity.pdbx_description
1 polymer ?
#
loop_
_entity_poly.entity_id
_entity_poly.type
_entity_poly.pdbx_seq_one_letter_code
_entity_poly.pdbx_strand_id
1 'polypeptide(L)'
;TDELTASIHYGEVSHMITKFAKEHTYKLLEALAENLCQMLLSELPLLKKITLRIEKPWAPVGLPLDTVAVEITRSWHTAYVAFGSNLGDKKKYLDNGIQGLKDTPGCEVEAVSKYLVTEPYGGVEQDEFLNGVLRLRTLLTPEELLDRLHELEAEANRERLIHWGPRTLDLDILFYDNEIIDTPDLHIPHIDMQNRDFVLKPMDEIAPYYRCLLYTSPSPRD
;
A
#
# COMPACT_ATOMS: atom_id res chain seq x y z
N THR A 1 5.16 12.18 -28.17
CA THR A 1 6.55 12.52 -28.51
C THR A 1 7.19 11.28 -29.12
N ASP A 2 7.91 11.45 -30.23
CA ASP A 2 8.65 10.37 -30.90
C ASP A 2 10.09 10.30 -30.31
N GLU A 3 10.16 10.15 -28.98
CA GLU A 3 11.41 10.04 -28.23
C GLU A 3 11.51 8.67 -27.56
N LEU A 4 12.58 7.93 -27.83
CA LEU A 4 12.84 6.61 -27.28
C LEU A 4 12.91 6.61 -25.74
N THR A 5 13.38 7.71 -25.13
CA THR A 5 13.46 7.88 -23.68
C THR A 5 12.09 7.99 -23.00
N ALA A 6 11.02 8.28 -23.76
CA ALA A 6 9.64 8.32 -23.26
C ALA A 6 8.92 6.97 -23.38
N SER A 7 9.63 5.92 -23.81
CA SER A 7 9.08 4.58 -24.02
C SER A 7 9.89 3.52 -23.28
N ILE A 8 9.24 2.39 -22.97
CA ILE A 8 9.91 1.22 -22.39
C ILE A 8 10.61 0.46 -23.52
N HIS A 9 11.91 0.24 -23.37
CA HIS A 9 12.72 -0.47 -24.36
C HIS A 9 12.49 -1.99 -24.22
N TYR A 10 11.69 -2.57 -25.12
CA TYR A 10 11.34 -3.99 -25.09
C TYR A 10 12.55 -4.94 -25.15
N GLY A 11 13.66 -4.55 -25.76
CA GLY A 11 14.91 -5.32 -25.77
C GLY A 11 15.54 -5.41 -24.37
N GLU A 12 15.55 -4.32 -23.60
CA GLU A 12 15.99 -4.31 -22.22
C GLU A 12 15.08 -5.18 -21.35
N VAL A 13 13.76 -5.05 -21.51
CA VAL A 13 12.78 -5.89 -20.80
C VAL A 13 13.05 -7.38 -21.09
N SER A 14 13.29 -7.76 -22.34
CA SER A 14 13.60 -9.15 -22.72
C SER A 14 14.88 -9.66 -22.05
N HIS A 15 15.92 -8.82 -21.96
CA HIS A 15 17.15 -9.16 -21.25
C HIS A 15 16.94 -9.32 -19.75
N MET A 16 16.18 -8.41 -19.12
CA MET A 16 15.85 -8.48 -17.69
C MET A 16 15.08 -9.76 -17.36
N ILE A 17 14.04 -10.09 -18.13
CA ILE A 17 13.26 -11.32 -17.97
C ILE A 17 14.16 -12.56 -18.11
N THR A 18 15.00 -12.60 -19.15
CA THR A 18 15.88 -13.74 -19.43
C THR A 18 16.90 -13.91 -18.31
N LYS A 19 17.48 -12.81 -17.82
CA LYS A 19 18.44 -12.83 -16.70
C LYS A 19 17.73 -13.33 -15.43
N PHE A 20 16.60 -12.74 -15.08
CA PHE A 20 15.83 -13.11 -13.90
C PHE A 20 15.47 -14.61 -13.89
N ALA A 21 14.96 -15.13 -15.01
CA ALA A 21 14.57 -16.54 -15.14
C ALA A 21 15.78 -17.51 -15.06
N LYS A 22 17.00 -17.06 -15.39
CA LYS A 22 18.23 -17.86 -15.23
C LYS A 22 18.78 -17.86 -13.81
N GLU A 23 18.60 -16.76 -13.09
CA GLU A 23 19.15 -16.56 -11.75
C GLU A 23 18.22 -17.09 -10.64
N HIS A 24 16.94 -17.29 -10.94
CA HIS A 24 15.92 -17.67 -9.96
C HIS A 24 15.17 -18.94 -10.37
N THR A 25 14.94 -19.82 -9.40
CA THR A 25 14.17 -21.06 -9.60
C THR A 25 12.96 -21.07 -8.67
N TYR A 26 11.76 -21.23 -9.24
CA TYR A 26 10.52 -21.30 -8.50
C TYR A 26 9.82 -22.66 -8.70
N LYS A 27 9.14 -23.15 -7.67
CA LYS A 27 8.36 -24.38 -7.73
C LYS A 27 7.02 -24.19 -8.44
N LEU A 28 6.47 -22.97 -8.37
CA LEU A 28 5.16 -22.59 -8.89
C LEU A 28 5.31 -21.50 -9.96
N LEU A 29 4.52 -21.58 -11.02
CA LEU A 29 4.46 -20.54 -12.07
C LEU A 29 3.93 -19.23 -11.51
N GLU A 30 2.99 -19.30 -10.56
CA GLU A 30 2.41 -18.17 -9.85
C GLU A 30 3.50 -17.35 -9.12
N ALA A 31 4.38 -18.05 -8.39
CA ALA A 31 5.49 -17.40 -7.69
C ALA A 31 6.50 -16.76 -8.66
N LEU A 32 6.80 -17.43 -9.78
CA LEU A 32 7.64 -16.85 -10.83
C LEU A 32 6.98 -15.59 -11.42
N ALA A 33 5.69 -15.66 -11.73
CA ALA A 33 4.94 -14.55 -12.32
C ALA A 33 4.92 -13.34 -11.38
N GLU A 34 4.65 -13.56 -10.09
CA GLU A 34 4.61 -12.50 -9.07
C GLU A 34 5.95 -11.78 -8.93
N ASN A 35 7.02 -12.54 -8.69
CA ASN A 35 8.34 -11.96 -8.50
C ASN A 35 8.87 -11.26 -9.77
N LEU A 36 8.53 -11.78 -10.95
CA LEU A 36 8.89 -11.15 -12.21
C LEU A 36 8.13 -9.83 -12.43
N CYS A 37 6.83 -9.77 -12.10
CA CYS A 37 6.07 -8.53 -12.15
C CYS A 37 6.63 -7.48 -11.18
N GLN A 38 6.93 -7.86 -9.94
CA GLN A 38 7.51 -6.97 -8.94
C GLN A 38 8.85 -6.41 -9.39
N MET A 39 9.75 -7.27 -9.90
CA MET A 39 11.04 -6.85 -10.41
C MET A 39 10.89 -5.85 -11.57
N LEU A 40 10.05 -6.14 -12.55
CA LEU A 40 9.85 -5.26 -13.71
C LEU A 40 9.23 -3.91 -13.31
N LEU A 41 8.23 -3.90 -12.42
CA LEU A 41 7.61 -2.68 -11.94
C LEU A 41 8.55 -1.82 -11.10
N SER A 42 9.47 -2.43 -10.35
CA SER A 42 10.46 -1.71 -9.53
C SER A 42 11.62 -1.15 -10.37
N GLU A 43 12.09 -1.89 -11.36
CA GLU A 43 13.27 -1.52 -12.16
C GLU A 43 12.93 -0.58 -13.34
N LEU A 44 11.66 -0.54 -13.78
CA LEU A 44 11.22 0.26 -14.92
C LEU A 44 10.30 1.41 -14.47
N PRO A 45 10.82 2.63 -14.23
CA PRO A 45 10.05 3.75 -13.69
C PRO A 45 8.83 4.17 -14.55
N LEU A 46 8.90 3.92 -15.85
CA LEU A 46 7.79 4.21 -16.78
C LEU A 46 6.68 3.15 -16.74
N LEU A 47 6.96 1.97 -16.19
CA LEU A 47 6.00 0.88 -16.10
C LEU A 47 5.07 1.11 -14.92
N LYS A 48 3.79 1.36 -15.20
CA LYS A 48 2.77 1.57 -14.16
C LYS A 48 1.93 0.34 -13.91
N LYS A 49 1.74 -0.48 -14.94
CA LYS A 49 0.91 -1.68 -14.91
C LYS A 49 1.48 -2.72 -15.88
N ILE A 50 1.43 -3.98 -15.49
CA ILE A 50 1.84 -5.11 -16.31
C ILE A 50 0.79 -6.21 -16.23
N THR A 51 0.48 -6.82 -17.39
CA THR A 51 -0.18 -8.12 -17.46
C THR A 51 0.84 -9.11 -18.00
N LEU A 52 1.19 -10.09 -17.19
CA LEU A 52 2.17 -11.12 -17.49
C LEU A 52 1.50 -12.46 -17.63
N ARG A 53 1.75 -13.14 -18.75
CA ARG A 53 1.32 -14.50 -18.98
C ARG A 53 2.54 -15.39 -19.16
N ILE A 54 2.63 -16.45 -18.33
CA ILE A 54 3.68 -17.47 -18.41
C ILE A 54 3.05 -18.76 -18.86
N GLU A 55 3.57 -19.35 -19.93
CA GLU A 55 3.10 -20.60 -20.51
C GLU A 55 4.09 -21.73 -20.27
N LYS A 56 3.57 -22.92 -19.97
CA LYS A 56 4.30 -24.18 -19.86
C LYS A 56 3.74 -25.20 -20.85
N PRO A 57 4.22 -25.21 -22.11
CA PRO A 57 3.65 -26.01 -23.19
C PRO A 57 3.66 -27.52 -22.93
N TRP A 58 4.63 -28.01 -22.16
CA TRP A 58 4.80 -29.45 -21.90
C TRP A 58 4.60 -29.77 -20.41
N ALA A 59 3.52 -29.24 -19.82
CA ALA A 59 3.18 -29.59 -18.46
C ALA A 59 2.80 -31.08 -18.35
N PRO A 60 3.35 -31.84 -17.38
CA PRO A 60 3.11 -33.28 -17.26
C PRO A 60 1.75 -33.56 -16.59
N VAL A 61 0.65 -33.20 -17.25
CA VAL A 61 -0.72 -33.31 -16.71
C VAL A 61 -1.36 -34.67 -17.06
N GLY A 62 -0.77 -35.41 -18.02
CA GLY A 62 -1.30 -36.73 -18.45
C GLY A 62 -2.59 -36.64 -19.28
N LEU A 63 -2.97 -35.46 -19.73
CA LEU A 63 -4.12 -35.20 -20.62
C LEU A 63 -3.63 -34.44 -21.85
N PRO A 64 -4.36 -34.56 -23.01
CA PRO A 64 -4.04 -33.77 -24.18
C PRO A 64 -4.40 -32.30 -23.93
N LEU A 65 -3.37 -31.50 -23.74
CA LEU A 65 -3.45 -30.05 -23.53
C LEU A 65 -2.47 -29.36 -24.46
N ASP A 66 -2.86 -28.19 -24.98
CA ASP A 66 -1.95 -27.35 -25.75
C ASP A 66 -0.92 -26.66 -24.85
N THR A 67 -1.35 -26.14 -23.72
CA THR A 67 -0.49 -25.46 -22.73
C THR A 67 -1.17 -25.37 -21.36
N VAL A 68 -0.35 -25.18 -20.32
CA VAL A 68 -0.79 -24.68 -19.02
C VAL A 68 -0.22 -23.28 -18.87
N ALA A 69 -1.02 -22.31 -18.44
CA ALA A 69 -0.59 -20.93 -18.31
C ALA A 69 -1.08 -20.33 -16.99
N VAL A 70 -0.29 -19.37 -16.49
CA VAL A 70 -0.67 -18.44 -15.44
C VAL A 70 -0.63 -17.04 -16.01
N GLU A 71 -1.68 -16.27 -15.81
CA GLU A 71 -1.76 -14.86 -16.18
C GLU A 71 -2.11 -14.03 -14.97
N ILE A 72 -1.30 -13.01 -14.67
CA ILE A 72 -1.51 -12.09 -13.57
C ILE A 72 -1.37 -10.65 -14.05
N THR A 73 -2.07 -9.75 -13.40
CA THR A 73 -1.94 -8.31 -13.61
C THR A 73 -1.49 -7.66 -12.31
N ARG A 74 -0.46 -6.81 -12.38
CA ARG A 74 0.03 -6.01 -11.26
C ARG A 74 0.18 -4.55 -11.68
N SER A 75 -0.05 -3.65 -10.74
CA SER A 75 0.11 -2.21 -10.95
C SER A 75 0.56 -1.54 -9.67
N TRP A 76 1.16 -0.37 -9.80
CA TRP A 76 1.32 0.52 -8.67
C TRP A 76 -0.02 1.11 -8.26
N HIS A 77 -0.24 1.21 -6.96
CA HIS A 77 -1.41 1.80 -6.31
C HIS A 77 -0.99 2.96 -5.41
N THR A 78 -1.91 3.85 -5.09
CA THR A 78 -1.69 4.95 -4.15
C THR A 78 -2.56 4.73 -2.93
N ALA A 79 -1.94 4.60 -1.76
CA ALA A 79 -2.64 4.53 -0.49
C ALA A 79 -2.33 5.77 0.37
N TYR A 80 -3.27 6.14 1.22
CA TYR A 80 -3.05 7.11 2.29
C TYR A 80 -3.22 6.38 3.61
N VAL A 81 -2.22 6.51 4.48
CA VAL A 81 -2.17 5.83 5.77
C VAL A 81 -2.05 6.88 6.87
N ALA A 82 -2.99 6.86 7.81
CA ALA A 82 -2.87 7.60 9.04
C ALA A 82 -1.90 6.89 9.99
N PHE A 83 -1.15 7.63 10.75
CA PHE A 83 -0.28 7.10 11.79
C PHE A 83 -0.44 7.91 13.07
N GLY A 84 -0.39 7.22 14.22
CA GLY A 84 -0.54 7.82 15.54
C GLY A 84 0.22 7.10 16.64
N SER A 85 0.60 7.85 17.69
CA SER A 85 1.23 7.31 18.89
C SER A 85 0.97 8.22 20.09
N ASN A 86 0.73 7.63 21.27
CA ASN A 86 0.61 8.39 22.53
C ASN A 86 1.35 7.75 23.71
N LEU A 87 2.17 6.72 23.46
CA LEU A 87 2.97 6.07 24.50
C LEU A 87 4.47 6.22 24.25
N GLY A 88 5.24 6.41 25.32
CA GLY A 88 6.69 6.39 25.31
C GLY A 88 7.31 7.45 24.38
N ASP A 89 8.33 7.07 23.63
CA ASP A 89 8.95 7.92 22.61
C ASP A 89 8.13 7.90 21.31
N LYS A 90 7.01 8.65 21.33
CA LYS A 90 6.01 8.75 20.26
C LYS A 90 6.67 8.95 18.89
N LYS A 91 7.58 9.95 18.81
CA LYS A 91 8.24 10.28 17.55
C LYS A 91 9.07 9.12 17.02
N LYS A 92 9.81 8.44 17.87
CA LYS A 92 10.63 7.28 17.50
C LYS A 92 9.78 6.13 16.97
N TYR A 93 8.64 5.84 17.61
CA TYR A 93 7.73 4.79 17.14
C TYR A 93 7.15 5.13 15.77
N LEU A 94 6.74 6.39 15.55
CA LEU A 94 6.23 6.83 14.25
C LEU A 94 7.32 6.79 13.18
N ASP A 95 8.51 7.31 13.47
CA ASP A 95 9.64 7.27 12.53
C ASP A 95 10.01 5.83 12.15
N ASN A 96 10.00 4.89 13.11
CA ASN A 96 10.26 3.48 12.87
C ASN A 96 9.16 2.83 12.01
N GLY A 97 7.88 3.13 12.26
CA GLY A 97 6.77 2.64 11.43
C GLY A 97 6.86 3.13 9.98
N ILE A 98 7.16 4.42 9.79
CA ILE A 98 7.38 5.00 8.46
C ILE A 98 8.60 4.36 7.78
N GLN A 99 9.68 4.12 8.53
CA GLN A 99 10.87 3.46 8.00
C GLN A 99 10.56 1.99 7.63
N GLY A 100 9.79 1.28 8.44
CA GLY A 100 9.35 -0.09 8.15
C GLY A 100 8.55 -0.19 6.84
N LEU A 101 7.72 0.82 6.54
CA LEU A 101 7.04 0.90 5.24
C LEU A 101 8.01 1.17 4.09
N LYS A 102 9.02 2.02 4.27
CA LYS A 102 10.07 2.27 3.25
C LYS A 102 10.90 1.03 2.97
N ASP A 103 11.12 0.20 3.98
CA ASP A 103 11.92 -1.04 3.87
C ASP A 103 11.07 -2.22 3.35
N THR A 104 9.75 -2.03 3.22
CA THR A 104 8.84 -3.05 2.69
C THR A 104 8.98 -3.13 1.16
N PRO A 105 9.32 -4.30 0.60
CA PRO A 105 9.38 -4.47 -0.85
C PRO A 105 8.07 -4.08 -1.54
N GLY A 106 8.16 -3.34 -2.63
CA GLY A 106 6.99 -2.86 -3.35
C GLY A 106 6.25 -1.70 -2.66
N CYS A 107 6.87 -1.02 -1.71
CA CYS A 107 6.35 0.17 -1.05
C CYS A 107 7.32 1.35 -1.21
N GLU A 108 6.78 2.53 -1.54
CA GLU A 108 7.51 3.79 -1.67
C GLU A 108 6.74 4.89 -0.92
N VAL A 109 7.29 5.41 0.17
CA VAL A 109 6.71 6.55 0.89
C VAL A 109 7.00 7.83 0.12
N GLU A 110 5.98 8.39 -0.54
CA GLU A 110 6.12 9.57 -1.41
C GLU A 110 6.02 10.90 -0.66
N ALA A 111 5.20 10.96 0.39
CA ALA A 111 5.01 12.14 1.22
C ALA A 111 4.64 11.75 2.65
N VAL A 112 5.06 12.58 3.60
CA VAL A 112 4.68 12.48 5.01
C VAL A 112 4.29 13.88 5.48
N SER A 113 3.14 14.02 6.13
CA SER A 113 2.71 15.28 6.72
C SER A 113 3.59 15.66 7.91
N LYS A 114 3.46 16.89 8.38
CA LYS A 114 3.98 17.27 9.70
C LYS A 114 3.25 16.48 10.79
N TYR A 115 3.95 16.26 11.90
CA TYR A 115 3.34 15.67 13.07
C TYR A 115 2.43 16.69 13.76
N LEU A 116 1.21 16.27 14.08
CA LEU A 116 0.20 17.06 14.76
C LEU A 116 -0.01 16.50 16.17
N VAL A 117 0.18 17.34 17.19
CA VAL A 117 -0.17 17.01 18.58
C VAL A 117 -1.66 17.23 18.78
N THR A 118 -2.35 16.26 19.36
CA THR A 118 -3.80 16.33 19.61
C THR A 118 -4.17 15.71 20.93
N GLU A 119 -5.22 16.27 21.55
CA GLU A 119 -5.88 15.67 22.72
C GLU A 119 -6.46 14.28 22.37
N PRO A 120 -6.58 13.40 23.38
CA PRO A 120 -7.19 12.09 23.20
C PRO A 120 -8.62 12.18 22.67
N TYR A 121 -8.94 11.35 21.68
CA TYR A 121 -10.29 11.20 21.15
C TYR A 121 -11.04 10.12 21.94
N GLY A 122 -12.33 10.35 22.26
CA GLY A 122 -13.20 9.33 22.87
C GLY A 122 -13.32 9.33 24.39
N GLY A 123 -12.81 10.38 25.10
CA GLY A 123 -13.10 10.61 26.52
C GLY A 123 -12.37 9.68 27.50
N VAL A 124 -11.35 8.97 27.06
CA VAL A 124 -10.44 8.19 27.91
C VAL A 124 -9.30 9.09 28.34
N GLU A 125 -9.02 9.16 29.65
CA GLU A 125 -7.88 9.91 30.19
C GLU A 125 -6.57 9.22 29.79
N GLN A 126 -5.78 9.87 28.96
CA GLN A 126 -4.50 9.38 28.44
C GLN A 126 -3.67 10.55 27.90
N ASP A 127 -2.39 10.28 27.59
CA ASP A 127 -1.49 11.29 27.04
C ASP A 127 -1.92 11.78 25.66
N GLU A 128 -1.52 13.01 25.32
CA GLU A 128 -1.68 13.56 23.97
C GLU A 128 -1.11 12.65 22.89
N PHE A 129 -1.79 12.60 21.75
CA PHE A 129 -1.34 11.87 20.58
C PHE A 129 -0.42 12.72 19.71
N LEU A 130 0.52 12.06 19.08
CA LEU A 130 1.26 12.56 17.92
C LEU A 130 0.74 11.85 16.69
N ASN A 131 0.09 12.59 15.78
CA ASN A 131 -0.59 12.04 14.61
C ASN A 131 -0.05 12.61 13.30
N GLY A 132 -0.29 11.91 12.20
CA GLY A 132 0.00 12.37 10.86
C GLY A 132 -0.60 11.46 9.80
N VAL A 133 -0.35 11.81 8.54
CA VAL A 133 -0.75 11.01 7.37
C VAL A 133 0.42 10.91 6.42
N LEU A 134 0.60 9.76 5.80
CA LEU A 134 1.56 9.56 4.72
C LEU A 134 0.86 9.14 3.43
N ARG A 135 1.48 9.46 2.30
CA ARG A 135 1.12 8.93 0.98
C ARG A 135 2.12 7.85 0.62
N LEU A 136 1.59 6.67 0.33
CA LEU A 136 2.32 5.48 -0.03
C LEU A 136 1.98 5.11 -1.48
N ARG A 137 2.99 4.84 -2.27
CA ARG A 137 2.88 4.14 -3.54
C ARG A 137 3.21 2.68 -3.27
N THR A 138 2.35 1.74 -3.67
CA THR A 138 2.53 0.33 -3.30
C THR A 138 2.12 -0.64 -4.39
N LEU A 139 2.74 -1.82 -4.40
CA LEU A 139 2.35 -2.99 -5.19
C LEU A 139 1.48 -3.97 -4.39
N LEU A 140 1.39 -3.78 -3.06
CA LEU A 140 0.58 -4.62 -2.18
C LEU A 140 -0.91 -4.37 -2.45
N THR A 141 -1.73 -5.42 -2.39
CA THR A 141 -3.19 -5.29 -2.36
C THR A 141 -3.64 -4.60 -1.06
N PRO A 142 -4.89 -4.14 -0.95
CA PRO A 142 -5.39 -3.55 0.30
C PRO A 142 -5.25 -4.47 1.51
N GLU A 143 -5.49 -5.78 1.33
CA GLU A 143 -5.38 -6.79 2.37
C GLU A 143 -3.91 -7.03 2.76
N GLU A 144 -3.02 -7.16 1.78
CA GLU A 144 -1.58 -7.33 2.03
C GLU A 144 -0.98 -6.09 2.72
N LEU A 145 -1.46 -4.89 2.35
CA LEU A 145 -1.05 -3.66 3.02
C LEU A 145 -1.54 -3.64 4.47
N LEU A 146 -2.80 -4.03 4.74
CA LEU A 146 -3.35 -4.14 6.08
C LEU A 146 -2.53 -5.09 6.95
N ASP A 147 -2.22 -6.28 6.42
CA ASP A 147 -1.39 -7.27 7.12
C ASP A 147 -0.01 -6.67 7.47
N ARG A 148 0.62 -5.98 6.51
CA ARG A 148 1.93 -5.35 6.75
C ARG A 148 1.85 -4.24 7.81
N LEU A 149 0.80 -3.43 7.83
CA LEU A 149 0.59 -2.41 8.86
C LEU A 149 0.46 -3.06 10.25
N HIS A 150 -0.32 -4.15 10.37
CA HIS A 150 -0.46 -4.90 11.63
C HIS A 150 0.87 -5.51 12.10
N GLU A 151 1.71 -6.02 11.19
CA GLU A 151 3.05 -6.50 11.53
C GLU A 151 3.91 -5.38 12.12
N LEU A 152 3.93 -4.19 11.51
CA LEU A 152 4.69 -3.03 12.00
C LEU A 152 4.18 -2.55 13.37
N GLU A 153 2.87 -2.59 13.60
CA GLU A 153 2.30 -2.30 14.92
C GLU A 153 2.74 -3.33 15.97
N ALA A 154 2.74 -4.62 15.62
CA ALA A 154 3.20 -5.69 16.49
C ALA A 154 4.70 -5.57 16.81
N GLU A 155 5.54 -5.23 15.83
CA GLU A 155 6.97 -4.93 16.01
C GLU A 155 7.20 -3.77 16.99
N ALA A 156 6.28 -2.79 17.04
CA ALA A 156 6.30 -1.67 17.98
C ALA A 156 5.75 -2.02 19.38
N ASN A 157 5.55 -3.32 19.70
CA ASN A 157 4.98 -3.81 20.95
C ASN A 157 3.58 -3.24 21.24
N ARG A 158 2.72 -3.18 20.19
CA ARG A 158 1.32 -2.78 20.39
C ARG A 158 0.56 -3.87 21.11
N GLU A 159 0.24 -3.64 22.39
CA GLU A 159 -0.72 -4.44 23.14
C GLU A 159 -2.10 -3.77 23.11
N ARG A 160 -3.08 -4.39 22.45
CA ARG A 160 -4.48 -3.93 22.47
C ARG A 160 -5.17 -4.38 23.76
N LEU A 161 -4.95 -3.66 24.87
CA LEU A 161 -5.58 -3.98 26.14
C LEU A 161 -6.98 -3.37 26.29
N ILE A 162 -7.26 -2.22 25.65
CA ILE A 162 -8.51 -1.47 25.79
C ILE A 162 -8.88 -0.84 24.44
N HIS A 163 -10.18 -0.87 24.07
CA HIS A 163 -10.70 -0.14 22.92
C HIS A 163 -10.49 1.38 23.11
N TRP A 164 -9.82 2.06 22.15
CA TRP A 164 -9.35 3.45 22.24
C TRP A 164 -8.31 3.70 23.34
N GLY A 165 -7.63 2.66 23.84
CA GLY A 165 -6.55 2.77 24.81
C GLY A 165 -5.25 3.34 24.23
N PRO A 166 -4.26 3.57 25.10
CA PRO A 166 -2.93 4.05 24.72
C PRO A 166 -2.23 3.12 23.73
N ARG A 167 -1.47 3.69 22.76
CA ARG A 167 -0.82 2.95 21.66
C ARG A 167 0.61 3.43 21.42
N THR A 168 1.51 2.48 21.23
CA THR A 168 2.88 2.77 20.79
C THR A 168 2.90 3.20 19.32
N LEU A 169 2.17 2.47 18.48
CA LEU A 169 2.00 2.75 17.05
C LEU A 169 0.59 2.33 16.62
N ASP A 170 -0.07 3.17 15.83
CA ASP A 170 -1.36 2.94 15.21
C ASP A 170 -1.28 3.33 13.75
N LEU A 171 -1.65 2.41 12.83
CA LEU A 171 -1.56 2.60 11.40
C LEU A 171 -2.90 2.21 10.75
N ASP A 172 -3.62 3.18 10.17
CA ASP A 172 -4.92 2.98 9.54
C ASP A 172 -4.89 3.34 8.05
N ILE A 173 -5.40 2.47 7.17
CA ILE A 173 -5.58 2.79 5.76
C ILE A 173 -6.76 3.75 5.62
N LEU A 174 -6.52 4.95 5.12
CA LEU A 174 -7.56 5.96 4.89
C LEU A 174 -8.22 5.80 3.52
N PHE A 175 -7.37 5.67 2.49
CA PHE A 175 -7.74 5.51 1.10
C PHE A 175 -6.77 4.56 0.40
N TYR A 176 -7.30 3.90 -0.62
CA TYR A 176 -6.51 3.08 -1.55
C TYR A 176 -7.06 3.28 -2.96
N ASP A 177 -6.31 3.97 -3.81
CA ASP A 177 -6.78 4.49 -5.11
C ASP A 177 -8.18 5.16 -4.98
N ASN A 178 -9.12 4.72 -5.80
CA ASN A 178 -10.54 5.11 -5.72
C ASN A 178 -11.42 3.93 -5.31
N GLU A 179 -10.86 2.95 -4.60
CA GLU A 179 -11.61 1.77 -4.22
C GLU A 179 -12.54 2.03 -3.04
N ILE A 180 -13.64 1.27 -3.03
CA ILE A 180 -14.59 1.21 -1.93
C ILE A 180 -14.62 -0.23 -1.45
N ILE A 181 -14.11 -0.47 -0.24
CA ILE A 181 -14.04 -1.78 0.38
C ILE A 181 -14.84 -1.74 1.68
N ASP A 182 -15.72 -2.70 1.87
CA ASP A 182 -16.55 -2.84 3.07
C ASP A 182 -16.58 -4.32 3.47
N THR A 183 -15.56 -4.72 4.23
CA THR A 183 -15.41 -6.07 4.76
C THR A 183 -15.35 -6.02 6.28
N PRO A 184 -15.48 -7.15 7.00
CA PRO A 184 -15.37 -7.17 8.46
C PRO A 184 -14.05 -6.61 9.00
N ASP A 185 -12.96 -6.75 8.24
CA ASP A 185 -11.61 -6.43 8.68
C ASP A 185 -11.06 -5.14 8.05
N LEU A 186 -11.66 -4.65 6.93
CA LEU A 186 -11.15 -3.52 6.19
C LEU A 186 -12.27 -2.65 5.61
N HIS A 187 -12.25 -1.35 5.96
CA HIS A 187 -13.13 -0.35 5.39
C HIS A 187 -12.32 0.73 4.68
N ILE A 188 -12.53 0.89 3.36
CA ILE A 188 -11.92 1.95 2.55
C ILE A 188 -13.05 2.67 1.79
N PRO A 189 -13.18 3.99 1.90
CA PRO A 189 -12.48 4.91 2.82
C PRO A 189 -12.70 4.57 4.29
N HIS A 190 -11.72 4.92 5.13
CA HIS A 190 -11.82 4.67 6.58
C HIS A 190 -13.10 5.26 7.17
N ILE A 191 -13.87 4.43 7.90
CA ILE A 191 -15.26 4.71 8.30
C ILE A 191 -15.47 5.99 9.12
N ASP A 192 -14.50 6.37 9.94
CA ASP A 192 -14.63 7.50 10.90
C ASP A 192 -13.69 8.67 10.58
N MET A 193 -12.98 8.65 9.44
CA MET A 193 -11.99 9.69 9.12
C MET A 193 -12.58 11.11 9.04
N GLN A 194 -13.83 11.23 8.57
CA GLN A 194 -14.51 12.52 8.40
C GLN A 194 -14.73 13.27 9.71
N ASN A 195 -14.75 12.56 10.84
CA ASN A 195 -14.96 13.12 12.18
C ASN A 195 -13.63 13.39 12.91
N ARG A 196 -12.49 13.14 12.26
CA ARG A 196 -11.16 13.18 12.86
C ARG A 196 -10.32 14.31 12.29
N ASP A 197 -10.37 15.49 12.91
CA ASP A 197 -9.54 16.64 12.51
C ASP A 197 -8.05 16.29 12.43
N PHE A 198 -7.58 15.38 13.31
CA PHE A 198 -6.19 14.92 13.35
C PHE A 198 -5.80 14.02 12.18
N VAL A 199 -6.78 13.59 11.37
CA VAL A 199 -6.58 12.92 10.07
C VAL A 199 -6.77 13.91 8.93
N LEU A 200 -7.83 14.72 8.97
CA LEU A 200 -8.19 15.64 7.87
C LEU A 200 -7.14 16.73 7.63
N LYS A 201 -6.62 17.35 8.71
CA LYS A 201 -5.60 18.41 8.60
C LYS A 201 -4.28 17.90 7.98
N PRO A 202 -3.69 16.78 8.45
CA PRO A 202 -2.52 16.19 7.80
C PRO A 202 -2.78 15.69 6.38
N MET A 203 -3.99 15.18 6.10
CA MET A 203 -4.39 14.77 4.76
C MET A 203 -4.44 15.96 3.79
N ASP A 204 -5.03 17.11 4.21
CA ASP A 204 -5.07 18.33 3.41
C ASP A 204 -3.66 18.88 3.12
N GLU A 205 -2.71 18.74 4.05
CA GLU A 205 -1.32 19.16 3.84
C GLU A 205 -0.64 18.42 2.68
N ILE A 206 -0.85 17.10 2.55
CA ILE A 206 -0.15 16.27 1.54
C ILE A 206 -0.98 15.97 0.30
N ALA A 207 -2.29 16.20 0.36
CA ALA A 207 -3.22 15.94 -0.73
C ALA A 207 -4.40 16.93 -0.77
N PRO A 208 -4.17 18.25 -0.90
CA PRO A 208 -5.19 19.29 -0.78
C PRO A 208 -6.30 19.22 -1.85
N TYR A 209 -6.07 18.49 -2.94
CA TYR A 209 -7.04 18.34 -4.04
C TYR A 209 -7.62 16.91 -4.11
N TYR A 210 -7.37 16.08 -3.11
CA TYR A 210 -7.92 14.73 -3.09
C TYR A 210 -9.44 14.76 -2.98
N ARG A 211 -10.13 14.06 -3.88
CA ARG A 211 -11.59 13.96 -3.91
C ARG A 211 -12.00 12.52 -3.63
N CYS A 212 -12.63 12.31 -2.49
CA CYS A 212 -13.23 11.03 -2.17
C CYS A 212 -14.56 10.87 -2.94
N LEU A 213 -14.71 9.75 -3.66
CA LEU A 213 -15.92 9.48 -4.45
C LEU A 213 -17.18 9.34 -3.61
N LEU A 214 -17.07 8.89 -2.35
CA LEU A 214 -18.21 8.76 -1.44
C LEU A 214 -18.83 10.12 -1.03
N TYR A 215 -18.07 11.21 -1.11
CA TYR A 215 -18.50 12.55 -0.67
C TYR A 215 -18.77 13.51 -1.83
N THR A 216 -18.63 13.06 -3.07
CA THR A 216 -19.12 13.80 -4.23
C THR A 216 -20.60 13.50 -4.46
N SER A 217 -21.47 13.90 -3.52
CA SER A 217 -22.88 14.05 -3.86
C SER A 217 -23.00 15.05 -5.01
N PRO A 218 -23.76 14.74 -6.07
CA PRO A 218 -24.14 15.78 -7.01
C PRO A 218 -24.84 16.87 -6.20
N SER A 219 -24.35 18.10 -6.27
CA SER A 219 -25.06 19.26 -5.76
C SER A 219 -26.48 19.19 -6.33
N PRO A 220 -27.55 19.28 -5.52
CA PRO A 220 -28.86 19.44 -6.06
C PRO A 220 -28.82 20.79 -6.79
N ARG A 221 -28.66 20.74 -8.09
CA ARG A 221 -28.96 21.88 -8.93
C ARG A 221 -30.41 21.72 -9.35
N ASP A 222 -31.22 22.63 -8.79
CA ASP A 222 -32.43 23.23 -9.31
C ASP A 222 -33.30 22.37 -10.22
#